data_16db4bb5408b771be852767d09417c3c
#
_entry.id   16db4bb5408b771be852767d09417c3c
#
_cell.length_a   1.000
_cell.length_b   1.000
_cell.length_c   1.000
_cell.angle_alpha   90.00
_cell.angle_beta   90.00
_cell.angle_gamma   90.00
#
_symmetry.space_group_name_H-M   'P 1'
#
loop_
_entity.id
_entity.type
_entity.pdbx_description
1 polymer ?
#
loop_
_entity_poly.entity_id
_entity_poly.type
_entity_poly.pdbx_seq_one_letter_code
_entity_poly.pdbx_strand_id
1 'polypeptide(L)'
;MTLWLVLAVNSITFGGLLFLLSAGFSLIFGLMRIPNLTHGSLFMLGAYFGATFIGGYLALHFDFWIAALLAALLVAAFGAVVERLLLRQLPGQPLAQVLVTLGISFMAADFCLLVWGGDPINVATPAHLVGFVRAGPAVFPLYRLAVIVIAMVIALALWLLLDRTRLGAMIRAGVDDPDMARVVGIRVSQLFTIVFALGSGLAAFAGIIGAPILSVYPGLDQDMLPLALVVVILGGTGSLLGSFVGSIIVGFIYNFGQALLPELAYFVLFLPMLLVLVLRPQGLFGSQAP
;
A
#
# COMPACT_ATOMS: atom_id res chain seq x y z
N MET A 1 -7.50 -26.17 17.23
CA MET A 1 -6.26 -25.42 17.50
C MET A 1 -5.52 -25.05 16.21
N THR A 2 -5.31 -25.97 15.27
CA THR A 2 -4.64 -25.72 13.98
C THR A 2 -5.28 -24.63 13.14
N LEU A 3 -6.61 -24.59 13.02
CA LEU A 3 -7.34 -23.58 12.24
C LEU A 3 -7.01 -22.14 12.72
N TRP A 4 -7.07 -21.90 14.02
CA TRP A 4 -6.82 -20.58 14.60
C TRP A 4 -5.39 -20.09 14.36
N LEU A 5 -4.41 -20.99 14.42
CA LEU A 5 -3.02 -20.66 14.11
C LEU A 5 -2.83 -20.31 12.61
N VAL A 6 -3.47 -21.06 11.73
CA VAL A 6 -3.42 -20.79 10.28
C VAL A 6 -4.10 -19.46 9.97
N LEU A 7 -5.27 -19.18 10.54
CA LEU A 7 -5.95 -17.90 10.38
C LEU A 7 -5.11 -16.74 10.92
N ALA A 8 -4.46 -16.91 12.09
CA ALA A 8 -3.61 -15.87 12.65
C ALA A 8 -2.41 -15.52 11.75
N VAL A 9 -1.69 -16.54 11.24
CA VAL A 9 -0.56 -16.31 10.31
C VAL A 9 -1.04 -15.68 9.01
N ASN A 10 -2.17 -16.13 8.45
CA ASN A 10 -2.75 -15.52 7.26
C ASN A 10 -3.13 -14.05 7.52
N SER A 11 -3.69 -13.75 8.69
CA SER A 11 -4.06 -12.39 9.09
C SER A 11 -2.84 -11.48 9.20
N ILE A 12 -1.76 -11.96 9.80
CA ILE A 12 -0.50 -11.21 9.89
C ILE A 12 0.13 -11.01 8.51
N THR A 13 0.12 -12.05 7.65
CA THR A 13 0.63 -11.95 6.28
C THR A 13 -0.15 -10.91 5.47
N PHE A 14 -1.48 -10.99 5.50
CA PHE A 14 -2.33 -10.03 4.80
C PHE A 14 -2.22 -8.63 5.40
N GLY A 15 -2.16 -8.51 6.74
CA GLY A 15 -1.85 -7.27 7.43
C GLY A 15 -0.50 -6.67 7.00
N GLY A 16 0.52 -7.49 6.81
CA GLY A 16 1.81 -7.06 6.26
C GLY A 16 1.70 -6.49 4.84
N LEU A 17 0.94 -7.13 3.95
CA LEU A 17 0.66 -6.61 2.60
C LEU A 17 -0.11 -5.29 2.65
N LEU A 18 -1.15 -5.23 3.48
CA LEU A 18 -1.91 -4.00 3.70
C LEU A 18 -1.04 -2.89 4.28
N PHE A 19 -0.09 -3.22 5.17
CA PHE A 19 0.86 -2.25 5.68
C PHE A 19 1.73 -1.67 4.56
N LEU A 20 2.31 -2.50 3.71
CA LEU A 20 3.15 -2.02 2.60
C LEU A 20 2.37 -1.06 1.68
N LEU A 21 1.13 -1.41 1.35
CA LEU A 21 0.24 -0.56 0.57
C LEU A 21 -0.12 0.73 1.33
N SER A 22 -0.59 0.60 2.57
CA SER A 22 -1.13 1.71 3.36
C SER A 22 -0.05 2.66 3.88
N ALA A 23 1.19 2.19 4.09
CA ALA A 23 2.31 3.05 4.48
C ALA A 23 2.61 4.10 3.41
N GLY A 24 2.64 3.69 2.13
CA GLY A 24 2.78 4.62 1.00
C GLY A 24 1.61 5.61 0.91
N PHE A 25 0.39 5.11 1.09
CA PHE A 25 -0.82 5.94 1.10
C PHE A 25 -0.81 6.95 2.26
N SER A 26 -0.45 6.50 3.46
CA SER A 26 -0.37 7.35 4.66
C SER A 26 0.68 8.45 4.52
N LEU A 27 1.82 8.16 3.89
CA LEU A 27 2.86 9.16 3.60
C LEU A 27 2.34 10.25 2.64
N ILE A 28 1.69 9.84 1.55
CA ILE A 28 1.12 10.77 0.57
C ILE A 28 0.01 11.60 1.21
N PHE A 29 -0.95 10.93 1.87
CA PHE A 29 -2.10 11.60 2.49
C PHE A 29 -1.68 12.53 3.63
N GLY A 30 -0.73 12.12 4.46
CA GLY A 30 -0.19 12.93 5.56
C GLY A 30 0.37 14.26 5.07
N LEU A 31 1.10 14.25 3.94
CA LEU A 31 1.75 15.44 3.39
C LEU A 31 0.81 16.31 2.55
N MET A 32 -0.03 15.68 1.72
CA MET A 32 -0.90 16.39 0.78
C MET A 32 -2.29 16.68 1.34
N ARG A 33 -2.70 16.00 2.42
CA ARG A 33 -4.02 16.06 3.07
C ARG A 33 -5.20 15.76 2.12
N ILE A 34 -4.94 15.03 1.05
CA ILE A 34 -5.93 14.67 0.03
C ILE A 34 -5.81 13.17 -0.26
N PRO A 35 -6.95 12.44 -0.30
CA PRO A 35 -6.92 11.03 -0.65
C PRO A 35 -6.54 10.85 -2.13
N ASN A 36 -5.47 10.10 -2.37
CA ASN A 36 -5.06 9.73 -3.71
C ASN A 36 -5.77 8.43 -4.14
N LEU A 37 -6.83 8.55 -4.93
CA LEU A 37 -7.60 7.39 -5.38
C LEU A 37 -6.85 6.52 -6.40
N THR A 38 -5.79 7.03 -7.03
CA THR A 38 -4.91 6.23 -7.90
C THR A 38 -4.10 5.19 -7.12
N HIS A 39 -4.06 5.26 -5.78
CA HIS A 39 -3.13 4.45 -4.98
C HIS A 39 -3.36 2.94 -5.12
N GLY A 40 -4.62 2.50 -5.21
CA GLY A 40 -4.98 1.11 -5.54
C GLY A 40 -4.50 0.70 -6.92
N SER A 41 -4.62 1.60 -7.91
CA SER A 41 -4.16 1.31 -9.27
C SER A 41 -2.64 1.26 -9.37
N LEU A 42 -1.90 2.01 -8.54
CA LEU A 42 -0.43 1.89 -8.45
C LEU A 42 -0.02 0.52 -7.89
N PHE A 43 -0.78 -0.02 -6.93
CA PHE A 43 -0.61 -1.40 -6.46
C PHE A 43 -0.85 -2.41 -7.59
N MET A 44 -1.98 -2.28 -8.29
CA MET A 44 -2.33 -3.14 -9.42
C MET A 44 -1.29 -3.06 -10.56
N LEU A 45 -0.85 -1.86 -10.95
CA LEU A 45 0.19 -1.67 -11.96
C LEU A 45 1.51 -2.33 -11.53
N GLY A 46 1.89 -2.22 -10.27
CA GLY A 46 3.07 -2.90 -9.73
C GLY A 46 2.98 -4.42 -9.87
N ALA A 47 1.82 -5.01 -9.58
CA ALA A 47 1.56 -6.43 -9.75
C ALA A 47 1.66 -6.86 -11.23
N TYR A 48 1.05 -6.10 -12.17
CA TYR A 48 1.09 -6.40 -13.59
C TYR A 48 2.49 -6.24 -14.20
N PHE A 49 3.21 -5.16 -13.90
CA PHE A 49 4.59 -5.00 -14.39
C PHE A 49 5.51 -6.07 -13.82
N GLY A 50 5.37 -6.39 -12.51
CA GLY A 50 6.13 -7.47 -11.91
C GLY A 50 5.85 -8.83 -12.56
N ALA A 51 4.58 -9.16 -12.78
CA ALA A 51 4.17 -10.38 -13.48
C ALA A 51 4.76 -10.43 -14.90
N THR A 52 4.79 -9.29 -15.60
CA THR A 52 5.37 -9.17 -16.96
C THR A 52 6.87 -9.43 -16.94
N PHE A 53 7.60 -8.88 -15.99
CA PHE A 53 9.05 -9.05 -15.87
C PHE A 53 9.44 -10.49 -15.48
N ILE A 54 8.61 -11.17 -14.68
CA ILE A 54 8.82 -12.58 -14.31
C ILE A 54 8.39 -13.51 -15.44
N GLY A 55 7.23 -13.28 -16.04
CA GLY A 55 6.59 -14.15 -17.01
C GLY A 55 7.18 -14.12 -18.42
N GLY A 56 8.16 -13.24 -18.67
CA GLY A 56 8.87 -13.20 -19.95
C GLY A 56 8.06 -12.64 -21.13
N TYR A 57 6.98 -11.88 -20.89
CA TYR A 57 6.18 -11.25 -21.97
C TYR A 57 7.00 -10.37 -22.93
N LEU A 58 8.14 -9.84 -22.45
CA LEU A 58 9.10 -9.05 -23.24
C LEU A 58 10.38 -9.83 -23.58
N ALA A 59 10.35 -11.18 -23.56
CA ALA A 59 11.52 -12.05 -23.67
C ALA A 59 12.61 -11.80 -22.59
N LEU A 60 12.26 -11.09 -21.52
CA LEU A 60 13.14 -10.77 -20.39
C LEU A 60 12.62 -11.54 -19.16
N HIS A 61 13.35 -12.59 -18.78
CA HIS A 61 13.06 -13.34 -17.56
C HIS A 61 13.92 -12.80 -16.41
N PHE A 62 13.35 -11.95 -15.59
CA PHE A 62 14.04 -11.47 -14.40
C PHE A 62 13.74 -12.36 -13.18
N ASP A 63 14.71 -12.43 -12.28
CA ASP A 63 14.45 -12.95 -10.94
C ASP A 63 13.36 -12.13 -10.24
N PHE A 64 12.58 -12.80 -9.39
CA PHE A 64 11.43 -12.19 -8.69
C PHE A 64 11.78 -10.88 -7.97
N TRP A 65 12.94 -10.82 -7.30
CA TRP A 65 13.35 -9.64 -6.53
C TRP A 65 13.77 -8.48 -7.42
N ILE A 66 14.45 -8.79 -8.52
CA ILE A 66 14.81 -7.79 -9.54
C ILE A 66 13.54 -7.25 -10.19
N ALA A 67 12.62 -8.13 -10.56
CA ALA A 67 11.32 -7.75 -11.12
C ALA A 67 10.52 -6.85 -10.16
N ALA A 68 10.49 -7.19 -8.86
CA ALA A 68 9.83 -6.41 -7.83
C ALA A 68 10.44 -5.00 -7.70
N LEU A 69 11.77 -4.90 -7.71
CA LEU A 69 12.46 -3.61 -7.65
C LEU A 69 12.21 -2.77 -8.90
N LEU A 70 12.30 -3.38 -10.09
CA LEU A 70 12.06 -2.68 -11.36
C LEU A 70 10.62 -2.19 -11.48
N ALA A 71 9.63 -3.02 -11.12
CA ALA A 71 8.23 -2.62 -11.10
C ALA A 71 7.99 -1.47 -10.12
N ALA A 72 8.55 -1.54 -8.92
CA ALA A 72 8.46 -0.48 -7.93
C ALA A 72 9.08 0.83 -8.43
N LEU A 73 10.26 0.80 -9.04
CA LEU A 73 10.93 1.98 -9.59
C LEU A 73 10.16 2.58 -10.78
N LEU A 74 9.63 1.75 -11.67
CA LEU A 74 8.84 2.20 -12.82
C LEU A 74 7.57 2.92 -12.37
N VAL A 75 6.84 2.34 -11.41
CA VAL A 75 5.62 2.95 -10.87
C VAL A 75 5.95 4.16 -9.98
N ALA A 76 7.08 4.16 -9.27
CA ALA A 76 7.56 5.35 -8.55
C ALA A 76 7.83 6.51 -9.51
N ALA A 77 8.48 6.25 -10.65
CA ALA A 77 8.71 7.24 -11.70
C ALA A 77 7.39 7.73 -12.31
N PHE A 78 6.45 6.82 -12.59
CA PHE A 78 5.10 7.18 -13.05
C PHE A 78 4.39 8.07 -12.03
N GLY A 79 4.40 7.71 -10.74
CA GLY A 79 3.84 8.52 -9.67
C GLY A 79 4.47 9.91 -9.59
N ALA A 80 5.80 10.03 -9.70
CA ALA A 80 6.49 11.31 -9.74
C ALA A 80 6.05 12.18 -10.92
N VAL A 81 5.82 11.57 -12.10
CA VAL A 81 5.31 12.27 -13.30
C VAL A 81 3.87 12.75 -13.06
N VAL A 82 3.00 11.90 -12.54
CA VAL A 82 1.60 12.25 -12.21
C VAL A 82 1.55 13.42 -11.22
N GLU A 83 2.33 13.36 -10.13
CA GLU A 83 2.39 14.45 -9.16
C GLU A 83 2.86 15.74 -9.84
N ARG A 84 3.97 15.69 -10.56
CA ARG A 84 4.62 16.90 -11.12
C ARG A 84 3.80 17.55 -12.23
N LEU A 85 3.18 16.75 -13.10
CA LEU A 85 2.47 17.27 -14.28
C LEU A 85 0.98 17.56 -14.03
N LEU A 86 0.35 16.85 -13.08
CA LEU A 86 -1.10 16.96 -12.87
C LEU A 86 -1.42 17.51 -11.49
N LEU A 87 -1.03 16.84 -10.40
CA LEU A 87 -1.48 17.21 -9.06
C LEU A 87 -0.86 18.53 -8.59
N ARG A 88 0.39 18.79 -8.94
CA ARG A 88 1.10 20.02 -8.60
C ARG A 88 0.48 21.28 -9.23
N GLN A 89 -0.27 21.13 -10.32
CA GLN A 89 -0.95 22.24 -10.99
C GLN A 89 -2.28 22.62 -10.33
N LEU A 90 -2.73 21.83 -9.34
CA LEU A 90 -4.02 21.96 -8.67
C LEU A 90 -3.87 22.29 -7.16
N PRO A 91 -3.04 23.27 -6.76
CA PRO A 91 -2.84 23.57 -5.35
C PRO A 91 -4.12 24.16 -4.75
N GLY A 92 -4.52 23.68 -3.56
CA GLY A 92 -5.71 24.19 -2.87
C GLY A 92 -7.05 23.79 -3.50
N GLN A 93 -7.06 22.85 -4.47
CA GLN A 93 -8.25 22.34 -5.13
C GLN A 93 -8.47 20.84 -4.85
N PRO A 94 -8.88 20.47 -3.62
CA PRO A 94 -8.95 19.05 -3.23
C PRO A 94 -9.91 18.24 -4.10
N LEU A 95 -11.06 18.82 -4.50
CA LEU A 95 -12.01 18.13 -5.37
C LEU A 95 -11.41 17.82 -6.76
N ALA A 96 -10.69 18.77 -7.35
CA ALA A 96 -10.05 18.57 -8.65
C ALA A 96 -8.96 17.50 -8.56
N GLN A 97 -8.17 17.47 -7.48
CA GLN A 97 -7.15 16.43 -7.27
C GLN A 97 -7.77 15.04 -7.11
N VAL A 98 -8.88 14.92 -6.36
CA VAL A 98 -9.63 13.65 -6.22
C VAL A 98 -10.16 13.19 -7.58
N LEU A 99 -10.77 14.09 -8.38
CA LEU A 99 -11.28 13.74 -9.70
C LEU A 99 -10.19 13.32 -10.67
N VAL A 100 -9.03 14.01 -10.67
CA VAL A 100 -7.89 13.64 -11.50
C VAL A 100 -7.34 12.27 -11.09
N THR A 101 -7.18 12.00 -9.80
CA THR A 101 -6.69 10.69 -9.33
C THR A 101 -7.68 9.57 -9.62
N LEU A 102 -8.98 9.83 -9.55
CA LEU A 102 -10.02 8.88 -9.96
C LEU A 102 -9.96 8.61 -11.47
N GLY A 103 -9.81 9.66 -12.30
CA GLY A 103 -9.66 9.50 -13.74
C GLY A 103 -8.45 8.68 -14.12
N ILE A 104 -7.29 8.91 -13.46
CA ILE A 104 -6.07 8.10 -13.66
C ILE A 104 -6.30 6.65 -13.23
N SER A 105 -7.07 6.42 -12.15
CA SER A 105 -7.41 5.07 -11.69
C SER A 105 -8.18 4.29 -12.77
N PHE A 106 -9.20 4.88 -13.36
CA PHE A 106 -9.94 4.26 -14.46
C PHE A 106 -9.06 4.02 -15.69
N MET A 107 -8.25 5.00 -16.07
CA MET A 107 -7.31 4.83 -17.18
C MET A 107 -6.31 3.69 -16.94
N ALA A 108 -5.82 3.53 -15.71
CA ALA A 108 -4.91 2.45 -15.35
C ALA A 108 -5.61 1.08 -15.40
N ALA A 109 -6.87 0.98 -14.92
CA ALA A 109 -7.64 -0.26 -14.99
C ALA A 109 -7.91 -0.67 -16.46
N ASP A 110 -8.36 0.27 -17.30
CA ASP A 110 -8.59 0.03 -18.73
C ASP A 110 -7.29 -0.30 -19.47
N PHE A 111 -6.20 0.36 -19.14
CA PHE A 111 -4.87 0.06 -19.68
C PHE A 111 -4.44 -1.39 -19.33
N CYS A 112 -4.63 -1.81 -18.07
CA CYS A 112 -4.33 -3.19 -17.69
C CYS A 112 -5.19 -4.20 -18.46
N LEU A 113 -6.47 -3.94 -18.58
CA LEU A 113 -7.39 -4.80 -19.35
C LEU A 113 -7.00 -4.89 -20.82
N LEU A 114 -6.59 -3.79 -21.41
CA LEU A 114 -6.22 -3.71 -22.84
C LEU A 114 -4.90 -4.43 -23.14
N VAL A 115 -3.91 -4.34 -22.23
CA VAL A 115 -2.56 -4.90 -22.46
C VAL A 115 -2.48 -6.36 -22.05
N TRP A 116 -3.06 -6.75 -20.91
CA TRP A 116 -2.94 -8.10 -20.36
C TRP A 116 -4.23 -8.95 -20.47
N GLY A 117 -5.34 -8.33 -20.88
CA GLY A 117 -6.64 -9.01 -20.95
C GLY A 117 -7.35 -9.11 -19.59
N GLY A 118 -8.48 -9.84 -19.58
CA GLY A 118 -9.34 -9.99 -18.40
C GLY A 118 -9.02 -11.19 -17.51
N ASP A 119 -8.18 -12.11 -17.97
CA ASP A 119 -7.89 -13.35 -17.26
C ASP A 119 -6.92 -13.11 -16.09
N PRO A 120 -7.17 -13.70 -14.92
CA PRO A 120 -6.27 -13.60 -13.78
C PRO A 120 -4.89 -14.22 -14.08
N ILE A 121 -3.83 -13.49 -13.79
CA ILE A 121 -2.45 -13.96 -13.92
C ILE A 121 -1.97 -14.47 -12.57
N ASN A 122 -1.59 -15.74 -12.51
CA ASN A 122 -1.00 -16.35 -11.33
C ASN A 122 0.53 -16.22 -11.38
N VAL A 123 1.09 -15.49 -10.43
CA VAL A 123 2.54 -15.31 -10.31
C VAL A 123 3.10 -16.40 -9.42
N ALA A 124 4.11 -17.12 -9.93
CA ALA A 124 4.79 -18.15 -9.15
C ALA A 124 5.59 -17.54 -7.99
N THR A 125 5.60 -18.24 -6.86
CA THR A 125 6.48 -17.89 -5.73
C THR A 125 7.95 -18.07 -6.12
N PRO A 126 8.87 -17.22 -5.60
CA PRO A 126 10.32 -17.40 -5.84
C PRO A 126 10.79 -18.81 -5.47
N ALA A 127 11.65 -19.41 -6.30
CA ALA A 127 12.07 -20.81 -6.15
C ALA A 127 12.65 -21.14 -4.76
N HIS A 128 13.37 -20.21 -4.15
CA HIS A 128 13.95 -20.37 -2.82
C HIS A 128 12.97 -20.21 -1.65
N LEU A 129 11.73 -19.73 -1.93
CA LEU A 129 10.64 -19.62 -0.97
C LEU A 129 9.51 -20.62 -1.23
N VAL A 130 9.72 -21.57 -2.15
CA VAL A 130 8.84 -22.72 -2.36
C VAL A 130 9.07 -23.71 -1.24
N GLY A 131 8.05 -23.97 -0.43
CA GLY A 131 8.15 -24.90 0.70
C GLY A 131 7.20 -24.56 1.83
N PHE A 132 7.28 -25.39 2.87
CA PHE A 132 6.40 -25.27 4.03
C PHE A 132 7.20 -25.40 5.31
N VAL A 133 6.85 -24.60 6.31
CA VAL A 133 7.33 -24.73 7.68
C VAL A 133 6.25 -25.45 8.50
N ARG A 134 6.66 -26.51 9.21
CA ARG A 134 5.76 -27.25 10.12
C ARG A 134 5.97 -26.76 11.55
N ALA A 135 4.89 -26.31 12.17
CA ALA A 135 4.86 -25.98 13.59
C ALA A 135 3.80 -26.86 14.26
N GLY A 136 4.25 -28.02 14.76
CA GLY A 136 3.35 -29.05 15.26
C GLY A 136 2.43 -29.59 14.15
N PRO A 137 1.10 -29.58 14.37
CA PRO A 137 0.13 -30.03 13.36
C PRO A 137 -0.20 -28.97 12.28
N ALA A 138 0.28 -27.72 12.44
CA ALA A 138 0.05 -26.65 11.48
C ALA A 138 1.17 -26.57 10.43
N VAL A 139 0.78 -26.32 9.19
CA VAL A 139 1.71 -26.19 8.04
C VAL A 139 1.53 -24.80 7.43
N PHE A 140 2.63 -24.07 7.29
CA PHE A 140 2.62 -22.70 6.77
C PHE A 140 3.47 -22.60 5.51
N PRO A 141 2.98 -22.02 4.40
CA PRO A 141 3.80 -21.70 3.24
C PRO A 141 4.94 -20.76 3.62
N LEU A 142 6.18 -21.10 3.24
CA LEU A 142 7.35 -20.31 3.56
C LEU A 142 7.25 -18.89 3.03
N TYR A 143 6.63 -18.71 1.85
CA TYR A 143 6.41 -17.40 1.25
C TYR A 143 5.58 -16.46 2.14
N ARG A 144 4.54 -16.97 2.83
CA ARG A 144 3.73 -16.14 3.74
C ARG A 144 4.54 -15.61 4.93
N LEU A 145 5.44 -16.43 5.45
CA LEU A 145 6.34 -16.00 6.52
C LEU A 145 7.36 -14.97 6.00
N ALA A 146 7.86 -15.15 4.77
CA ALA A 146 8.74 -14.19 4.13
C ALA A 146 8.06 -12.82 3.94
N VAL A 147 6.79 -12.79 3.56
CA VAL A 147 6.01 -11.52 3.43
C VAL A 147 5.93 -10.79 4.77
N ILE A 148 5.73 -11.50 5.89
CA ILE A 148 5.74 -10.90 7.23
C ILE A 148 7.10 -10.25 7.52
N VAL A 149 8.20 -10.97 7.23
CA VAL A 149 9.56 -10.45 7.44
C VAL A 149 9.82 -9.22 6.55
N ILE A 150 9.42 -9.26 5.28
CA ILE A 150 9.55 -8.13 4.36
C ILE A 150 8.79 -6.91 4.89
N ALA A 151 7.55 -7.10 5.34
CA ALA A 151 6.75 -6.01 5.89
C ALA A 151 7.41 -5.39 7.13
N MET A 152 7.99 -6.21 8.02
CA MET A 152 8.73 -5.74 9.19
C MET A 152 10.01 -4.98 8.81
N VAL A 153 10.77 -5.48 7.84
CA VAL A 153 12.00 -4.82 7.34
C VAL A 153 11.67 -3.47 6.72
N ILE A 154 10.63 -3.41 5.90
CA ILE A 154 10.17 -2.14 5.30
C ILE A 154 9.62 -1.19 6.38
N ALA A 155 8.88 -1.70 7.38
CA ALA A 155 8.43 -0.88 8.50
C ALA A 155 9.59 -0.24 9.26
N LEU A 156 10.63 -1.03 9.55
CA LEU A 156 11.85 -0.54 10.19
C LEU A 156 12.59 0.46 9.30
N ALA A 157 12.74 0.17 8.00
CA ALA A 157 13.39 1.06 7.05
C ALA A 157 12.65 2.41 6.94
N LEU A 158 11.32 2.40 6.85
CA LEU A 158 10.51 3.62 6.82
C LEU A 158 10.58 4.39 8.14
N TRP A 159 10.55 3.70 9.27
CA TRP A 159 10.74 4.35 10.57
C TRP A 159 12.11 5.03 10.67
N LEU A 160 13.19 4.34 10.29
CA LEU A 160 14.53 4.92 10.24
C LEU A 160 14.59 6.11 9.26
N LEU A 161 13.99 5.98 8.07
CA LEU A 161 13.94 7.05 7.08
C LEU A 161 13.24 8.30 7.65
N LEU A 162 12.09 8.12 8.28
CA LEU A 162 11.28 9.23 8.76
C LEU A 162 11.84 9.85 10.04
N ASP A 163 12.31 9.05 11.01
CA ASP A 163 12.71 9.55 12.31
C ASP A 163 14.20 9.90 12.41
N ARG A 164 15.06 9.28 11.60
CA ARG A 164 16.52 9.41 11.70
C ARG A 164 17.19 10.14 10.55
N THR A 165 16.46 10.53 9.49
CA THR A 165 17.07 11.20 8.33
C THR A 165 16.62 12.64 8.19
N ARG A 166 17.44 13.43 7.46
CA ARG A 166 17.10 14.83 7.08
C ARG A 166 15.83 14.88 6.23
N LEU A 167 15.63 13.88 5.36
CA LEU A 167 14.44 13.81 4.51
C LEU A 167 13.18 13.66 5.38
N GLY A 168 13.21 12.80 6.37
CA GLY A 168 12.09 12.66 7.32
C GLY A 168 11.82 13.94 8.11
N ALA A 169 12.85 14.65 8.54
CA ALA A 169 12.67 15.95 9.20
C ALA A 169 12.02 16.98 8.27
N MET A 170 12.43 17.04 6.99
CA MET A 170 11.80 17.92 5.99
C MET A 170 10.34 17.52 5.71
N ILE A 171 10.03 16.22 5.67
CA ILE A 171 8.66 15.73 5.49
C ILE A 171 7.79 16.20 6.66
N ARG A 172 8.21 16.00 7.90
CA ARG A 172 7.46 16.45 9.08
C ARG A 172 7.25 17.97 9.09
N ALA A 173 8.30 18.73 8.83
CA ALA A 173 8.19 20.20 8.72
C ALA A 173 7.20 20.64 7.61
N GLY A 174 7.22 19.94 6.46
CA GLY A 174 6.28 20.22 5.36
C GLY A 174 4.84 19.80 5.63
N VAL A 175 4.61 18.81 6.52
CA VAL A 175 3.29 18.40 7.00
C VAL A 175 2.73 19.37 8.03
N ASP A 176 3.59 19.79 8.97
CA ASP A 176 3.19 20.66 10.09
C ASP A 176 2.85 22.08 9.59
N ASP A 177 3.77 22.71 8.89
CA ASP A 177 3.58 24.05 8.31
C ASP A 177 4.35 24.19 6.99
N PRO A 178 3.67 24.00 5.83
CA PRO A 178 4.28 24.12 4.51
C PRO A 178 4.82 25.53 4.21
N ASP A 179 4.20 26.58 4.75
CA ASP A 179 4.61 27.95 4.48
C ASP A 179 5.86 28.31 5.28
N MET A 180 5.90 27.97 6.56
CA MET A 180 7.11 28.12 7.37
C MET A 180 8.26 27.26 6.83
N ALA A 181 7.99 26.03 6.38
CA ALA A 181 9.00 25.18 5.74
C ALA A 181 9.64 25.85 4.52
N ARG A 182 8.85 26.59 3.70
CA ARG A 182 9.38 27.37 2.56
C ARG A 182 10.27 28.52 3.02
N VAL A 183 9.89 29.23 4.09
CA VAL A 183 10.67 30.34 4.64
C VAL A 183 12.06 29.89 5.10
N VAL A 184 12.17 28.71 5.70
CA VAL A 184 13.46 28.14 6.12
C VAL A 184 14.22 27.44 4.98
N GLY A 185 13.77 27.59 3.72
CA GLY A 185 14.46 27.12 2.51
C GLY A 185 14.16 25.70 2.06
N ILE A 186 13.15 25.03 2.65
CA ILE A 186 12.72 23.70 2.21
C ILE A 186 11.94 23.83 0.89
N ARG A 187 12.37 23.10 -0.12
CA ARG A 187 11.67 23.03 -1.42
C ARG A 187 10.48 22.09 -1.33
N VAL A 188 9.38 22.53 -0.71
CA VAL A 188 8.18 21.74 -0.42
C VAL A 188 7.64 21.03 -1.68
N SER A 189 7.71 21.67 -2.86
CA SER A 189 7.25 21.04 -4.09
C SER A 189 8.10 19.83 -4.54
N GLN A 190 9.42 19.87 -4.30
CA GLN A 190 10.27 18.69 -4.57
C GLN A 190 10.03 17.60 -3.54
N LEU A 191 9.76 17.99 -2.31
CA LEU A 191 9.40 17.07 -1.23
C LEU A 191 8.11 16.29 -1.57
N PHE A 192 7.10 16.96 -2.09
CA PHE A 192 5.85 16.32 -2.56
C PHE A 192 6.14 15.26 -3.63
N THR A 193 6.94 15.59 -4.65
CA THR A 193 7.31 14.64 -5.70
C THR A 193 8.05 13.42 -5.14
N ILE A 194 9.00 13.63 -4.22
CA ILE A 194 9.77 12.53 -3.60
C ILE A 194 8.84 11.63 -2.78
N VAL A 195 7.97 12.21 -1.95
CA VAL A 195 7.04 11.45 -1.10
C VAL A 195 6.02 10.70 -1.95
N PHE A 196 5.50 11.33 -3.01
CA PHE A 196 4.56 10.68 -3.92
C PHE A 196 5.23 9.52 -4.68
N ALA A 197 6.47 9.71 -5.15
CA ALA A 197 7.25 8.65 -5.79
C ALA A 197 7.53 7.47 -4.83
N LEU A 198 7.95 7.77 -3.60
CA LEU A 198 8.17 6.74 -2.57
C LEU A 198 6.89 5.98 -2.25
N GLY A 199 5.78 6.68 -2.03
CA GLY A 199 4.48 6.06 -1.76
C GLY A 199 3.98 5.20 -2.92
N SER A 200 4.12 5.69 -4.15
CA SER A 200 3.78 4.96 -5.38
C SER A 200 4.64 3.70 -5.56
N GLY A 201 5.94 3.82 -5.30
CA GLY A 201 6.87 2.69 -5.34
C GLY A 201 6.56 1.63 -4.28
N LEU A 202 6.19 2.04 -3.06
CA LEU A 202 5.76 1.12 -2.00
C LEU A 202 4.47 0.39 -2.36
N ALA A 203 3.49 1.10 -2.94
CA ALA A 203 2.25 0.48 -3.42
C ALA A 203 2.54 -0.57 -4.50
N ALA A 204 3.37 -0.25 -5.48
CA ALA A 204 3.76 -1.18 -6.53
C ALA A 204 4.56 -2.38 -5.99
N PHE A 205 5.49 -2.14 -5.07
CA PHE A 205 6.21 -3.21 -4.38
C PHE A 205 5.27 -4.13 -3.61
N ALA A 206 4.28 -3.58 -2.90
CA ALA A 206 3.23 -4.35 -2.25
C ALA A 206 2.43 -5.19 -3.26
N GLY A 207 2.15 -4.65 -4.45
CA GLY A 207 1.43 -5.33 -5.52
C GLY A 207 2.14 -6.59 -5.99
N ILE A 208 3.44 -6.50 -6.32
CA ILE A 208 4.19 -7.68 -6.77
C ILE A 208 4.43 -8.69 -5.64
N ILE A 209 4.70 -8.22 -4.41
CA ILE A 209 4.81 -9.11 -3.24
C ILE A 209 3.47 -9.79 -2.94
N GLY A 210 2.35 -9.12 -3.19
CA GLY A 210 1.00 -9.70 -3.05
C GLY A 210 0.60 -10.66 -4.18
N ALA A 211 1.17 -10.52 -5.37
CA ALA A 211 0.76 -11.25 -6.57
C ALA A 211 0.72 -12.78 -6.43
N PRO A 212 1.70 -13.46 -5.78
CA PRO A 212 1.63 -14.90 -5.55
C PRO A 212 0.52 -15.36 -4.58
N ILE A 213 -0.08 -14.43 -3.82
CA ILE A 213 -1.11 -14.71 -2.82
C ILE A 213 -2.50 -14.33 -3.35
N LEU A 214 -2.60 -13.18 -4.03
CA LEU A 214 -3.87 -12.56 -4.44
C LEU A 214 -4.25 -12.86 -5.88
N SER A 215 -3.29 -13.31 -6.72
CA SER A 215 -3.37 -13.27 -8.19
C SER A 215 -3.44 -11.82 -8.71
N VAL A 216 -3.22 -11.63 -10.01
CA VAL A 216 -3.25 -10.31 -10.65
C VAL A 216 -4.39 -10.29 -11.65
N TYR A 217 -5.37 -9.41 -11.46
CA TYR A 217 -6.57 -9.30 -12.29
C TYR A 217 -7.03 -7.85 -12.42
N PRO A 218 -7.74 -7.48 -13.49
CA PRO A 218 -8.36 -6.16 -13.61
C PRO A 218 -9.43 -5.98 -12.53
N GLY A 219 -9.34 -4.88 -11.76
CA GLY A 219 -10.20 -4.64 -10.59
C GLY A 219 -9.52 -4.91 -9.24
N LEU A 220 -8.30 -5.44 -9.22
CA LEU A 220 -7.52 -5.61 -8.00
C LEU A 220 -7.32 -4.30 -7.23
N ASP A 221 -7.29 -3.18 -7.92
CA ASP A 221 -7.24 -1.84 -7.35
C ASP A 221 -8.50 -1.48 -6.57
N GLN A 222 -9.67 -1.89 -7.07
CA GLN A 222 -10.96 -1.64 -6.42
C GLN A 222 -11.13 -2.46 -5.14
N ASP A 223 -10.51 -3.63 -5.06
CA ASP A 223 -10.53 -4.46 -3.86
C ASP A 223 -9.53 -3.95 -2.81
N MET A 224 -8.37 -3.48 -3.22
CA MET A 224 -7.29 -3.12 -2.29
C MET A 224 -7.36 -1.67 -1.79
N LEU A 225 -7.85 -0.72 -2.60
CA LEU A 225 -7.93 0.69 -2.20
C LEU A 225 -8.83 0.92 -0.97
N PRO A 226 -10.06 0.34 -0.88
CA PRO A 226 -10.90 0.52 0.31
C PRO A 226 -10.23 -0.04 1.58
N LEU A 227 -9.52 -1.18 1.48
CA LEU A 227 -8.80 -1.76 2.60
C LEU A 227 -7.67 -0.84 3.08
N ALA A 228 -6.91 -0.27 2.14
CA ALA A 228 -5.86 0.71 2.47
C ALA A 228 -6.44 1.97 3.13
N LEU A 229 -7.59 2.46 2.66
CA LEU A 229 -8.30 3.58 3.26
C LEU A 229 -8.74 3.27 4.70
N VAL A 230 -9.32 2.08 4.93
CA VAL A 230 -9.70 1.62 6.28
C VAL A 230 -8.49 1.60 7.21
N VAL A 231 -7.35 1.07 6.75
CA VAL A 231 -6.11 1.03 7.53
C VAL A 231 -5.64 2.43 7.91
N VAL A 232 -5.60 3.36 6.95
CA VAL A 232 -5.09 4.72 7.18
C VAL A 232 -6.03 5.54 8.06
N ILE A 233 -7.34 5.40 7.88
CA ILE A 233 -8.34 6.08 8.70
C ILE A 233 -8.31 5.53 10.13
N LEU A 234 -8.30 4.20 10.28
CA LEU A 234 -8.25 3.54 11.58
C LEU A 234 -6.94 3.84 12.31
N GLY A 235 -5.81 3.76 11.59
CA GLY A 235 -4.49 4.03 12.15
C GLY A 235 -4.25 5.49 12.50
N GLY A 236 -4.87 6.40 11.76
CA GLY A 236 -4.64 7.85 11.79
C GLY A 236 -3.78 8.33 10.64
N THR A 237 -4.26 9.34 9.94
CA THR A 237 -3.65 9.87 8.72
C THR A 237 -2.24 10.43 8.98
N GLY A 238 -1.26 10.02 8.16
CA GLY A 238 0.13 10.44 8.30
C GLY A 238 0.93 9.73 9.41
N SER A 239 0.34 8.80 10.15
CA SER A 239 1.01 8.01 11.18
C SER A 239 1.50 6.67 10.64
N LEU A 240 2.83 6.48 10.58
CA LEU A 240 3.42 5.21 10.17
C LEU A 240 3.10 4.07 11.17
N LEU A 241 3.21 4.36 12.47
CA LEU A 241 2.82 3.42 13.54
C LEU A 241 1.34 3.10 13.47
N GLY A 242 0.51 4.11 13.21
CA GLY A 242 -0.92 3.93 13.00
C GLY A 242 -1.23 3.02 11.83
N SER A 243 -0.55 3.21 10.69
CA SER A 243 -0.71 2.34 9.52
C SER A 243 -0.26 0.92 9.81
N PHE A 244 0.82 0.71 10.59
CA PHE A 244 1.29 -0.62 10.96
C PHE A 244 0.30 -1.35 11.88
N VAL A 245 -0.13 -0.72 12.97
CA VAL A 245 -1.09 -1.32 13.90
C VAL A 245 -2.45 -1.49 13.22
N GLY A 246 -2.91 -0.49 12.48
CA GLY A 246 -4.16 -0.53 11.73
C GLY A 246 -4.20 -1.67 10.71
N SER A 247 -3.10 -1.89 9.97
CA SER A 247 -3.03 -2.97 8.98
C SER A 247 -3.11 -4.36 9.61
N ILE A 248 -2.49 -4.57 10.76
CA ILE A 248 -2.59 -5.83 11.50
C ILE A 248 -4.03 -6.04 11.98
N ILE A 249 -4.66 -5.03 12.59
CA ILE A 249 -6.06 -5.09 13.03
C ILE A 249 -6.97 -5.43 11.86
N VAL A 250 -6.87 -4.70 10.74
CA VAL A 250 -7.67 -4.92 9.54
C VAL A 250 -7.41 -6.32 8.95
N GLY A 251 -6.15 -6.77 8.91
CA GLY A 251 -5.78 -8.12 8.47
C GLY A 251 -6.45 -9.22 9.30
N PHE A 252 -6.51 -9.06 10.62
CA PHE A 252 -7.24 -9.98 11.49
C PHE A 252 -8.75 -9.94 11.22
N ILE A 253 -9.33 -8.75 11.19
CA ILE A 253 -10.78 -8.58 10.97
C ILE A 253 -11.18 -9.17 9.61
N TYR A 254 -10.40 -8.92 8.56
CA TYR A 254 -10.66 -9.41 7.21
C TYR A 254 -10.63 -10.95 7.15
N ASN A 255 -9.53 -11.58 7.60
CA ASN A 255 -9.40 -13.04 7.51
C ASN A 255 -10.35 -13.80 8.45
N PHE A 256 -10.53 -13.31 9.68
CA PHE A 256 -11.48 -13.92 10.61
C PHE A 256 -12.92 -13.64 10.20
N GLY A 257 -13.22 -12.46 9.70
CA GLY A 257 -14.53 -12.10 9.16
C GLY A 257 -14.93 -13.01 8.01
N GLN A 258 -14.04 -13.21 7.03
CA GLN A 258 -14.30 -14.13 5.91
C GLN A 258 -14.44 -15.58 6.36
N ALA A 259 -13.68 -16.03 7.36
CA ALA A 259 -13.71 -17.42 7.82
C ALA A 259 -14.93 -17.75 8.70
N LEU A 260 -15.37 -16.81 9.54
CA LEU A 260 -16.42 -17.04 10.53
C LEU A 260 -17.78 -16.50 10.10
N LEU A 261 -17.81 -15.39 9.36
CA LEU A 261 -19.01 -14.66 8.94
C LEU A 261 -18.90 -14.22 7.49
N PRO A 262 -18.81 -15.14 6.51
CA PRO A 262 -18.55 -14.80 5.11
C PRO A 262 -19.60 -13.85 4.52
N GLU A 263 -20.87 -13.99 4.90
CA GLU A 263 -21.96 -13.14 4.42
C GLU A 263 -21.88 -11.70 4.96
N LEU A 264 -21.22 -11.49 6.10
CA LEU A 264 -21.07 -10.20 6.77
C LEU A 264 -19.63 -9.68 6.73
N ALA A 265 -18.73 -10.30 5.95
CA ALA A 265 -17.30 -10.01 5.98
C ALA A 265 -16.98 -8.53 5.73
N TYR A 266 -17.64 -7.89 4.77
CA TYR A 266 -17.49 -6.45 4.52
C TYR A 266 -18.05 -5.58 5.64
N PHE A 267 -19.20 -5.96 6.21
CA PHE A 267 -19.77 -5.23 7.33
C PHE A 267 -18.85 -5.28 8.56
N VAL A 268 -18.33 -6.47 8.87
CA VAL A 268 -17.37 -6.66 9.97
C VAL A 268 -16.08 -5.89 9.75
N LEU A 269 -15.67 -5.72 8.49
CA LEU A 269 -14.48 -4.96 8.13
C LEU A 269 -14.65 -3.45 8.35
N PHE A 270 -15.78 -2.88 7.92
CA PHE A 270 -16.01 -1.44 8.01
C PHE A 270 -16.50 -0.97 9.39
N LEU A 271 -17.08 -1.86 10.18
CA LEU A 271 -17.61 -1.54 11.50
C LEU A 271 -16.57 -0.94 12.46
N PRO A 272 -15.36 -1.51 12.61
CA PRO A 272 -14.32 -0.91 13.47
C PRO A 272 -13.87 0.47 12.99
N MET A 273 -13.81 0.68 11.67
CA MET A 273 -13.50 1.99 11.12
C MET A 273 -14.55 3.02 11.53
N LEU A 274 -15.84 2.68 11.40
CA LEU A 274 -16.94 3.55 11.83
C LEU A 274 -16.87 3.85 13.32
N LEU A 275 -16.63 2.83 14.14
CA LEU A 275 -16.49 3.00 15.60
C LEU A 275 -15.33 3.93 15.96
N VAL A 276 -14.17 3.75 15.31
CA VAL A 276 -13.02 4.62 15.56
C VAL A 276 -13.31 6.05 15.09
N LEU A 277 -13.91 6.26 13.92
CA LEU A 277 -14.27 7.60 13.45
C LEU A 277 -15.25 8.33 14.37
N VAL A 278 -16.20 7.61 14.98
CA VAL A 278 -17.17 8.20 15.94
C VAL A 278 -16.50 8.53 17.26
N LEU A 279 -15.64 7.65 17.78
CA LEU A 279 -15.02 7.79 19.09
C LEU A 279 -13.74 8.63 19.06
N ARG A 280 -12.96 8.53 17.98
CA ARG A 280 -11.69 9.22 17.74
C ARG A 280 -11.53 9.59 16.26
N PRO A 281 -12.08 10.72 15.81
CA PRO A 281 -12.07 11.11 14.39
C PRO A 281 -10.66 11.28 13.79
N GLN A 282 -9.64 11.34 14.63
CA GLN A 282 -8.22 11.42 14.21
C GLN A 282 -7.57 10.03 14.01
N GLY A 283 -8.30 8.93 14.26
CA GLY A 283 -7.74 7.59 14.27
C GLY A 283 -7.03 7.25 15.60
N LEU A 284 -6.45 6.04 15.64
CA LEU A 284 -5.82 5.53 16.86
C LEU A 284 -4.55 6.30 17.26
N PHE A 285 -3.76 6.73 16.26
CA PHE A 285 -2.44 7.36 16.43
C PHE A 285 -2.31 8.70 15.68
N GLY A 286 -3.43 9.30 15.24
CA GLY A 286 -3.42 10.62 14.62
C GLY A 286 -3.05 11.70 15.64
N SER A 287 -2.21 12.68 15.23
CA SER A 287 -1.92 13.85 16.04
C SER A 287 -3.12 14.80 16.03
N GLN A 288 -3.46 15.38 17.19
CA GLN A 288 -4.37 16.51 17.21
C GLN A 288 -3.67 17.67 16.50
N ALA A 289 -4.23 18.12 15.37
CA ALA A 289 -3.87 19.43 14.87
C ALA A 289 -4.26 20.46 15.95
N PRO A 290 -3.36 21.39 16.30
CA PRO A 290 -3.68 22.47 17.23
C PRO A 290 -4.80 23.35 16.73
#